data_f565aa5d3444519cfe9062612eee57c4
#
_entry.id   f565aa5d3444519cfe9062612eee57c4
#
_cell.length_a   1.000
_cell.length_b   1.000
_cell.length_c   1.000
_cell.angle_alpha   90.00
_cell.angle_beta   90.00
_cell.angle_gamma   90.00
#
_symmetry.space_group_name_H-M   'P 1'
#
loop_
_entity.id
_entity.type
_entity.pdbx_description
1 polymer ?
#
loop_
_entity_poly.entity_id
_entity_poly.type
_entity_poly.pdbx_seq_one_letter_code
_entity_poly.pdbx_strand_id
1 'polypeptide(L)'
;MADEIKPSTPSEGAPKEPEKPGAPSAEPKSTPVADAKPASPAGKPPAEGAPAAAPKPPAAAATPKPPAAPPKPAGPTPQPLDNELTRRLKQEYGSGLEALSYVGQNYLIVGCEIVHDVLHILAQDEGFDYCVDLTAVHYPKNEKPFEVVYILYSFSKNERIRVKTSLGDGEPIPTATDLWPTTDWLEREAFDMFGIVFTGHPNLKRILLPDGWKGHPLRKDYPILLQDKEWVQINLGIESGQ
;
A
#
# COMPACT_ATOMS: atom_id res chain seq x y z
N MET A 1 9.58 -57.70 -49.07
CA MET A 1 8.76 -56.71 -49.72
C MET A 1 8.51 -55.63 -48.72
N ALA A 2 9.28 -54.56 -48.84
CA ALA A 2 9.22 -53.41 -47.99
C ALA A 2 8.40 -52.32 -48.68
N ASP A 3 7.35 -51.86 -48.04
CA ASP A 3 6.56 -50.73 -48.50
C ASP A 3 7.01 -49.48 -47.76
N GLU A 4 7.61 -48.60 -48.53
CA GLU A 4 8.13 -47.28 -48.16
C GLU A 4 6.98 -46.28 -48.15
N ILE A 5 6.59 -45.78 -46.99
CA ILE A 5 5.62 -44.66 -46.89
C ILE A 5 6.40 -43.35 -46.77
N LYS A 6 6.37 -42.56 -47.82
CA LYS A 6 6.83 -41.17 -47.87
C LYS A 6 5.95 -40.27 -47.03
N PRO A 7 6.50 -39.37 -46.22
CA PRO A 7 5.72 -38.31 -45.60
C PRO A 7 5.51 -37.14 -46.58
N SER A 8 4.24 -36.75 -46.75
CA SER A 8 3.80 -35.56 -47.48
C SER A 8 3.96 -34.31 -46.61
N THR A 9 4.66 -33.33 -47.15
CA THR A 9 4.77 -31.95 -46.63
C THR A 9 3.44 -31.21 -46.74
N PRO A 10 3.00 -30.48 -45.69
CA PRO A 10 1.96 -29.48 -45.84
C PRO A 10 2.57 -28.11 -46.14
N SER A 11 1.91 -27.47 -47.09
CA SER A 11 2.08 -26.15 -47.63
C SER A 11 2.03 -25.04 -46.60
N GLU A 12 2.95 -24.14 -46.74
CA GLU A 12 3.07 -22.80 -46.17
C GLU A 12 1.83 -21.96 -46.39
N GLY A 13 1.19 -21.54 -45.31
CA GLY A 13 0.14 -20.52 -45.29
C GLY A 13 0.48 -19.47 -44.24
N ALA A 14 1.09 -18.35 -44.66
CA ALA A 14 1.39 -17.21 -43.80
C ALA A 14 0.12 -16.57 -43.26
N PRO A 15 0.06 -16.22 -41.96
CA PRO A 15 -1.04 -15.43 -41.43
C PRO A 15 -0.86 -13.96 -41.77
N LYS A 16 -1.89 -13.35 -42.35
CA LYS A 16 -2.03 -11.93 -42.59
C LYS A 16 -2.04 -11.14 -41.28
N GLU A 17 -1.23 -10.11 -41.26
CA GLU A 17 -1.16 -9.03 -40.31
C GLU A 17 -2.51 -8.27 -40.24
N PRO A 18 -3.11 -7.96 -39.09
CA PRO A 18 -4.28 -7.10 -39.01
C PRO A 18 -3.88 -5.62 -39.11
N GLU A 19 -4.52 -4.92 -40.06
CA GLU A 19 -4.42 -3.49 -40.27
C GLU A 19 -4.74 -2.66 -39.03
N LYS A 20 -3.90 -1.64 -38.76
CA LYS A 20 -4.14 -0.57 -37.81
C LYS A 20 -5.29 0.33 -38.28
N PRO A 21 -6.27 0.63 -37.42
CA PRO A 21 -7.18 1.74 -37.69
C PRO A 21 -6.48 3.08 -37.42
N GLY A 22 -6.63 4.01 -38.40
CA GLY A 22 -6.02 5.32 -38.42
C GLY A 22 -6.48 6.23 -37.27
N ALA A 23 -5.56 7.04 -36.80
CA ALA A 23 -5.80 8.15 -35.88
C ALA A 23 -6.56 9.30 -36.60
N PRO A 24 -7.54 9.93 -35.95
CA PRO A 24 -8.00 11.25 -36.35
C PRO A 24 -7.15 12.33 -35.68
N SER A 25 -6.39 13.04 -36.51
CA SER A 25 -5.78 14.32 -36.18
C SER A 25 -6.87 15.39 -36.12
N ALA A 26 -6.98 16.08 -35.00
CA ALA A 26 -7.60 17.40 -34.94
C ALA A 26 -7.02 18.18 -33.74
N GLU A 27 -6.08 19.05 -34.03
CA GLU A 27 -5.72 20.18 -33.17
C GLU A 27 -6.86 21.21 -33.16
N PRO A 28 -7.20 21.81 -32.01
CA PRO A 28 -7.81 23.12 -32.02
C PRO A 28 -6.80 24.20 -31.64
N LYS A 29 -6.70 25.15 -32.49
CA LYS A 29 -5.95 26.41 -32.44
C LYS A 29 -6.27 27.20 -31.15
N SER A 30 -5.24 27.61 -30.45
CA SER A 30 -5.25 28.68 -29.47
C SER A 30 -5.53 30.03 -30.09
N THR A 31 -6.51 30.77 -29.59
CA THR A 31 -6.58 32.21 -29.73
C THR A 31 -6.55 32.85 -28.33
N PRO A 32 -5.76 33.94 -28.16
CA PRO A 32 -5.67 34.63 -26.89
C PRO A 32 -6.81 35.61 -26.71
N VAL A 33 -7.43 35.66 -25.56
CA VAL A 33 -8.36 36.72 -25.16
C VAL A 33 -7.74 37.49 -24.00
N ALA A 34 -7.72 38.80 -24.24
CA ALA A 34 -7.06 39.83 -23.47
C ALA A 34 -7.66 40.06 -22.07
N ASP A 35 -6.78 40.69 -21.22
CA ASP A 35 -7.06 41.38 -19.99
C ASP A 35 -8.41 42.09 -19.91
N ALA A 36 -9.11 41.82 -18.80
CA ALA A 36 -10.05 42.79 -18.24
C ALA A 36 -10.07 42.68 -16.72
N LYS A 37 -9.41 43.63 -16.10
CA LYS A 37 -9.47 43.95 -14.68
C LYS A 37 -10.78 44.73 -14.41
N PRO A 38 -11.61 44.38 -13.44
CA PRO A 38 -12.55 45.32 -12.90
C PRO A 38 -12.07 45.89 -11.55
N ALA A 39 -12.23 47.19 -11.46
CA ALA A 39 -11.91 48.05 -10.33
C ALA A 39 -12.81 47.82 -9.12
N SER A 40 -12.23 48.01 -7.94
CA SER A 40 -12.94 48.28 -6.69
C SER A 40 -13.86 49.52 -6.78
N PRO A 41 -14.97 49.52 -6.06
CA PRO A 41 -15.47 50.75 -5.49
C PRO A 41 -15.36 50.74 -3.97
N ALA A 42 -14.69 51.76 -3.46
CA ALA A 42 -14.76 52.20 -2.08
C ALA A 42 -16.13 52.77 -1.77
N GLY A 43 -16.64 52.38 -0.62
CA GLY A 43 -17.86 52.99 -0.08
C GLY A 43 -18.03 52.63 1.38
N LYS A 44 -17.53 53.49 2.24
CA LYS A 44 -17.70 53.44 3.69
C LYS A 44 -18.92 54.25 4.04
N PRO A 45 -19.92 53.76 4.79
CA PRO A 45 -20.86 54.58 5.54
C PRO A 45 -20.53 54.58 7.04
N PRO A 46 -21.02 55.56 7.78
CA PRO A 46 -20.49 56.01 9.07
C PRO A 46 -21.00 55.22 10.27
N ALA A 47 -20.20 55.34 11.33
CA ALA A 47 -20.49 54.78 12.64
C ALA A 47 -21.70 55.49 13.32
N GLU A 48 -22.61 54.71 13.86
CA GLU A 48 -23.49 55.19 14.92
C GLU A 48 -23.96 54.03 15.80
N GLY A 49 -23.88 54.20 17.12
CA GLY A 49 -24.65 53.49 18.12
C GLY A 49 -23.98 52.27 18.77
N ALA A 50 -23.21 52.52 19.84
CA ALA A 50 -22.90 51.48 20.82
C ALA A 50 -24.15 51.23 21.70
N PRO A 51 -24.57 49.98 21.90
CA PRO A 51 -25.36 49.60 23.06
C PRO A 51 -24.50 48.93 24.14
N ALA A 52 -24.89 49.25 25.36
CA ALA A 52 -24.26 48.93 26.65
C ALA A 52 -23.81 47.47 26.84
N ALA A 53 -22.72 47.36 27.59
CA ALA A 53 -22.14 46.13 28.08
C ALA A 53 -23.15 45.25 28.84
N ALA A 54 -23.37 44.05 28.35
CA ALA A 54 -23.99 42.99 29.13
C ALA A 54 -23.02 42.43 30.19
N PRO A 55 -23.47 42.09 31.41
CA PRO A 55 -22.61 41.63 32.47
C PRO A 55 -22.01 40.24 32.15
N LYS A 56 -20.71 40.12 32.36
CA LYS A 56 -20.00 38.81 32.28
C LYS A 56 -20.65 37.82 33.25
N PRO A 57 -20.91 36.59 32.80
CA PRO A 57 -21.30 35.52 33.73
C PRO A 57 -20.13 35.19 34.66
N PRO A 58 -20.41 34.81 35.93
CA PRO A 58 -19.38 34.50 36.90
C PRO A 58 -18.54 33.31 36.42
N ALA A 59 -17.21 33.37 36.64
CA ALA A 59 -16.28 32.34 36.34
C ALA A 59 -16.74 31.00 36.96
N ALA A 60 -17.01 30.04 36.08
CA ALA A 60 -17.28 28.67 36.50
C ALA A 60 -16.08 28.14 37.25
N ALA A 61 -16.28 27.71 38.50
CA ALA A 61 -15.28 27.04 39.31
C ALA A 61 -14.70 25.87 38.55
N ALA A 62 -13.38 25.82 38.50
CA ALA A 62 -12.62 24.71 37.88
C ALA A 62 -13.03 23.40 38.54
N THR A 63 -13.70 22.54 37.78
CA THR A 63 -13.94 21.17 38.19
C THR A 63 -12.59 20.47 38.39
N PRO A 64 -12.35 19.79 39.53
CA PRO A 64 -11.08 19.09 39.74
C PRO A 64 -10.92 18.01 38.68
N LYS A 65 -9.75 18.06 38.00
CA LYS A 65 -9.33 17.04 37.02
C LYS A 65 -9.39 15.67 37.71
N PRO A 66 -10.08 14.67 37.14
CA PRO A 66 -10.11 13.34 37.74
C PRO A 66 -8.67 12.81 37.92
N PRO A 67 -8.38 12.07 39.02
CA PRO A 67 -7.08 11.53 39.22
C PRO A 67 -6.64 10.67 38.03
N ALA A 68 -5.41 10.85 37.59
CA ALA A 68 -4.82 10.09 36.47
C ALA A 68 -4.98 8.60 36.78
N ALA A 69 -5.55 7.86 35.82
CA ALA A 69 -5.65 6.40 35.93
C ALA A 69 -4.23 5.80 36.16
N PRO A 70 -4.10 4.76 36.99
CA PRO A 70 -2.81 4.13 37.20
C PRO A 70 -2.22 3.69 35.86
N PRO A 71 -0.87 3.79 35.68
CA PRO A 71 -0.23 3.38 34.44
C PRO A 71 -0.59 1.92 34.15
N LYS A 72 -1.06 1.65 32.93
CA LYS A 72 -1.30 0.27 32.49
C LYS A 72 0.01 -0.51 32.67
N PRO A 73 -0.04 -1.74 33.19
CA PRO A 73 1.16 -2.57 33.30
C PRO A 73 1.81 -2.66 31.93
N ALA A 74 3.12 -2.46 31.87
CA ALA A 74 3.90 -2.61 30.66
C ALA A 74 3.67 -4.03 30.13
N GLY A 75 3.16 -4.11 28.88
CA GLY A 75 2.97 -5.40 28.23
C GLY A 75 4.32 -6.13 28.01
N PRO A 76 4.30 -7.39 27.60
CA PRO A 76 5.51 -8.13 27.31
C PRO A 76 6.36 -7.34 26.30
N THR A 77 7.68 -7.34 26.49
CA THR A 77 8.63 -6.69 25.57
C THR A 77 9.19 -7.71 24.58
N PRO A 78 9.44 -7.33 23.31
CA PRO A 78 10.13 -8.19 22.37
C PRO A 78 11.51 -8.61 22.92
N GLN A 79 11.88 -9.85 22.68
CA GLN A 79 13.17 -10.39 23.08
C GLN A 79 14.00 -10.75 21.86
N PRO A 80 15.33 -10.61 21.88
CA PRO A 80 16.18 -11.04 20.78
C PRO A 80 15.99 -12.54 20.50
N LEU A 81 15.79 -12.88 19.24
CA LEU A 81 15.74 -14.26 18.77
C LEU A 81 17.15 -14.71 18.38
N ASP A 82 17.67 -15.73 19.06
CA ASP A 82 18.98 -16.31 18.80
C ASP A 82 18.84 -17.79 18.51
N ASN A 83 18.69 -18.13 17.22
CA ASN A 83 18.73 -19.50 16.72
C ASN A 83 19.74 -19.61 15.58
N GLU A 84 19.96 -20.80 15.06
CA GLU A 84 20.94 -21.08 14.00
C GLU A 84 20.65 -20.26 12.73
N LEU A 85 19.37 -20.22 12.31
CA LEU A 85 18.89 -19.41 11.19
C LEU A 85 19.23 -17.92 11.37
N THR A 86 18.92 -17.36 12.53
CA THR A 86 19.14 -15.92 12.77
C THR A 86 20.62 -15.56 12.87
N ARG A 87 21.47 -16.47 13.38
CA ARG A 87 22.92 -16.28 13.39
C ARG A 87 23.49 -16.28 11.97
N ARG A 88 23.08 -17.24 11.11
CA ARG A 88 23.46 -17.30 9.71
C ARG A 88 23.06 -16.02 8.98
N LEU A 89 21.81 -15.62 9.06
CA LEU A 89 21.30 -14.40 8.42
C LEU A 89 22.01 -13.13 8.92
N LYS A 90 22.27 -13.01 10.24
CA LYS A 90 23.01 -11.88 10.81
C LYS A 90 24.48 -11.85 10.36
N GLN A 91 25.09 -13.00 10.16
CA GLN A 91 26.46 -13.08 9.65
C GLN A 91 26.54 -12.61 8.19
N GLU A 92 25.52 -12.86 7.39
CA GLU A 92 25.46 -12.53 5.97
C GLU A 92 25.03 -11.07 5.74
N TYR A 93 23.98 -10.61 6.42
CA TYR A 93 23.37 -9.29 6.20
C TYR A 93 23.69 -8.25 7.29
N GLY A 94 24.35 -8.63 8.34
CA GLY A 94 24.82 -7.72 9.39
C GLY A 94 23.71 -6.92 10.04
N SER A 95 23.85 -5.57 10.00
CA SER A 95 22.90 -4.64 10.62
C SER A 95 21.59 -4.45 9.82
N GLY A 96 21.49 -4.98 8.60
CA GLY A 96 20.29 -4.92 7.78
C GLY A 96 19.16 -5.85 8.23
N LEU A 97 19.44 -6.70 9.25
CA LEU A 97 18.51 -7.69 9.76
C LEU A 97 18.47 -7.70 11.29
N GLU A 98 17.28 -7.56 11.85
CA GLU A 98 17.00 -7.73 13.28
C GLU A 98 16.04 -8.90 13.48
N ALA A 99 16.36 -9.78 14.44
CA ALA A 99 15.55 -10.97 14.74
C ALA A 99 15.04 -10.90 16.17
N LEU A 100 13.73 -10.98 16.33
CA LEU A 100 13.04 -10.80 17.60
C LEU A 100 11.96 -11.87 17.80
N SER A 101 11.62 -12.11 19.05
CA SER A 101 10.48 -12.96 19.44
C SER A 101 9.56 -12.18 20.38
N TYR A 102 8.26 -12.21 20.12
CA TYR A 102 7.25 -11.56 20.94
C TYR A 102 6.07 -12.49 21.18
N VAL A 103 5.80 -12.78 22.45
CA VAL A 103 4.71 -13.68 22.88
C VAL A 103 4.73 -15.02 22.11
N GLY A 104 5.92 -15.64 22.01
CA GLY A 104 6.10 -16.92 21.33
C GLY A 104 6.01 -16.85 19.80
N GLN A 105 6.00 -15.68 19.21
CA GLN A 105 6.01 -15.49 17.76
C GLN A 105 7.34 -14.90 17.31
N ASN A 106 8.00 -15.59 16.40
CA ASN A 106 9.27 -15.18 15.84
C ASN A 106 9.05 -14.24 14.66
N TYR A 107 9.85 -13.16 14.59
CA TYR A 107 9.82 -12.25 13.46
C TYR A 107 11.20 -11.66 13.16
N LEU A 108 11.40 -11.36 11.89
CA LEU A 108 12.57 -10.67 11.36
C LEU A 108 12.16 -9.28 10.90
N ILE A 109 12.97 -8.28 11.21
CA ILE A 109 12.87 -6.95 10.61
C ILE A 109 14.01 -6.86 9.62
N VAL A 110 13.70 -6.59 8.36
CA VAL A 110 14.63 -6.69 7.24
C VAL A 110 14.59 -5.41 6.43
N GLY A 111 15.77 -4.93 5.99
CA GLY A 111 15.85 -3.80 5.06
C GLY A 111 15.19 -4.12 3.72
N CYS A 112 14.58 -3.13 3.07
CA CYS A 112 13.89 -3.30 1.79
C CYS A 112 14.82 -3.86 0.70
N GLU A 113 16.10 -3.46 0.73
CA GLU A 113 17.11 -3.84 -0.28
C GLU A 113 17.45 -5.32 -0.26
N ILE A 114 17.34 -5.97 0.91
CA ILE A 114 17.72 -7.38 1.11
C ILE A 114 16.52 -8.30 1.38
N VAL A 115 15.30 -7.76 1.37
CA VAL A 115 14.11 -8.54 1.75
C VAL A 115 13.89 -9.74 0.84
N HIS A 116 14.07 -9.58 -0.48
CA HIS A 116 13.88 -10.67 -1.43
C HIS A 116 14.90 -11.80 -1.22
N ASP A 117 16.16 -11.46 -0.97
CA ASP A 117 17.22 -12.45 -0.73
C ASP A 117 16.93 -13.23 0.56
N VAL A 118 16.50 -12.55 1.62
CA VAL A 118 16.09 -13.21 2.88
C VAL A 118 14.88 -14.11 2.66
N LEU A 119 13.88 -13.66 1.91
CA LEU A 119 12.71 -14.47 1.57
C LEU A 119 13.10 -15.69 0.74
N HIS A 120 14.03 -15.54 -0.20
CA HIS A 120 14.55 -16.64 -1.01
C HIS A 120 15.24 -17.70 -0.15
N ILE A 121 16.11 -17.29 0.79
CA ILE A 121 16.76 -18.20 1.74
C ILE A 121 15.71 -18.95 2.58
N LEU A 122 14.72 -18.24 3.08
CA LEU A 122 13.64 -18.85 3.88
C LEU A 122 12.84 -19.88 3.06
N ALA A 123 12.57 -19.60 1.78
CA ALA A 123 11.84 -20.49 0.89
C ALA A 123 12.63 -21.73 0.52
N GLN A 124 13.86 -21.54 0.03
CA GLN A 124 14.66 -22.60 -0.59
C GLN A 124 15.52 -23.39 0.40
N ASP A 125 16.19 -22.69 1.33
CA ASP A 125 17.15 -23.35 2.24
C ASP A 125 16.47 -23.79 3.54
N GLU A 126 15.55 -22.98 4.05
CA GLU A 126 14.95 -23.19 5.36
C GLU A 126 13.58 -23.89 5.30
N GLY A 127 13.05 -24.12 4.09
CA GLY A 127 11.83 -24.91 3.89
C GLY A 127 10.56 -24.23 4.41
N PHE A 128 10.51 -22.88 4.35
CA PHE A 128 9.24 -22.16 4.49
C PHE A 128 8.50 -22.19 3.17
N ASP A 129 7.82 -23.28 2.93
CA ASP A 129 7.18 -23.67 1.67
C ASP A 129 5.84 -22.99 1.41
N TYR A 130 5.30 -22.25 2.40
CA TYR A 130 4.00 -21.59 2.27
C TYR A 130 4.00 -20.14 2.80
N CYS A 131 3.62 -19.20 1.94
CA CYS A 131 3.27 -17.85 2.37
C CYS A 131 1.79 -17.85 2.75
N VAL A 132 1.54 -17.77 4.06
CA VAL A 132 0.18 -17.79 4.63
C VAL A 132 -0.56 -16.51 4.32
N ASP A 133 0.17 -15.37 4.44
CA ASP A 133 -0.39 -14.05 4.24
C ASP A 133 0.70 -13.03 3.94
N LEU A 134 0.34 -12.01 3.18
CA LEU A 134 1.11 -10.81 2.95
C LEU A 134 0.19 -9.62 3.13
N THR A 135 0.54 -8.73 4.03
CA THR A 135 -0.25 -7.53 4.29
C THR A 135 0.63 -6.31 4.54
N ALA A 136 0.04 -5.14 4.58
CA ALA A 136 0.74 -3.91 4.87
C ALA A 136 0.08 -3.13 6.02
N VAL A 137 0.87 -2.32 6.70
CA VAL A 137 0.40 -1.40 7.75
C VAL A 137 0.91 -0.01 7.44
N HIS A 138 0.05 1.00 7.60
CA HIS A 138 0.42 2.40 7.41
C HIS A 138 0.59 3.10 8.75
N TYR A 139 1.79 3.65 8.98
CA TYR A 139 2.21 4.45 10.14
C TYR A 139 2.58 5.88 9.70
N PRO A 140 1.62 6.80 9.51
CA PRO A 140 1.84 8.10 8.85
C PRO A 140 2.81 9.03 9.58
N LYS A 141 3.22 8.70 10.82
CA LYS A 141 4.16 9.49 11.62
C LYS A 141 5.61 9.01 11.50
N ASN A 142 5.84 7.85 10.88
CA ASN A 142 7.17 7.30 10.73
C ASN A 142 7.83 7.86 9.47
N GLU A 143 9.16 7.90 9.47
CA GLU A 143 9.96 8.28 8.30
C GLU A 143 9.69 7.34 7.12
N LYS A 144 9.63 6.02 7.38
CA LYS A 144 9.14 5.01 6.44
C LYS A 144 7.72 4.61 6.87
N PRO A 145 6.69 5.18 6.22
CA PRO A 145 5.32 5.07 6.71
C PRO A 145 4.65 3.72 6.45
N PHE A 146 5.19 2.89 5.57
CA PHE A 146 4.62 1.57 5.29
C PHE A 146 5.47 0.46 5.88
N GLU A 147 4.83 -0.53 6.46
CA GLU A 147 5.43 -1.79 6.89
C GLU A 147 4.75 -2.92 6.15
N VAL A 148 5.48 -3.67 5.32
CA VAL A 148 4.99 -4.90 4.68
C VAL A 148 5.35 -6.08 5.57
N VAL A 149 4.40 -6.97 5.79
CA VAL A 149 4.52 -8.11 6.67
C VAL A 149 4.22 -9.38 5.88
N TYR A 150 5.20 -10.26 5.76
CA TYR A 150 5.05 -11.60 5.21
C TYR A 150 4.87 -12.57 6.38
N ILE A 151 3.90 -13.46 6.30
CA ILE A 151 3.67 -14.53 7.27
C ILE A 151 3.97 -15.85 6.57
N LEU A 152 5.08 -16.46 6.93
CA LEU A 152 5.57 -17.69 6.32
C LEU A 152 5.35 -18.88 7.26
N TYR A 153 5.11 -20.03 6.67
CA TYR A 153 4.91 -21.29 7.38
C TYR A 153 5.70 -22.42 6.73
N SER A 154 6.29 -23.25 7.57
CA SER A 154 6.97 -24.49 7.16
C SER A 154 6.16 -25.69 7.62
N PHE A 155 5.67 -26.49 6.68
CA PHE A 155 4.94 -27.73 7.00
C PHE A 155 5.86 -28.78 7.60
N SER A 156 7.11 -28.84 7.15
CA SER A 156 8.08 -29.82 7.64
C SER A 156 8.54 -29.55 9.07
N LYS A 157 8.74 -28.27 9.43
CA LYS A 157 9.19 -27.83 10.76
C LYS A 157 8.00 -27.56 11.70
N ASN A 158 6.78 -27.41 11.17
CA ASN A 158 5.60 -26.95 11.89
C ASN A 158 5.85 -25.60 12.60
N GLU A 159 6.54 -24.70 11.90
CA GLU A 159 6.94 -23.40 12.42
C GLU A 159 6.39 -22.26 11.57
N ARG A 160 6.15 -21.14 12.23
CA ARG A 160 5.75 -19.89 11.59
C ARG A 160 6.76 -18.80 11.88
N ILE A 161 7.11 -18.03 10.87
CA ILE A 161 7.93 -16.84 10.99
C ILE A 161 7.27 -15.66 10.28
N ARG A 162 7.47 -14.46 10.81
CA ARG A 162 7.08 -13.22 10.13
C ARG A 162 8.31 -12.49 9.64
N VAL A 163 8.23 -11.94 8.44
CA VAL A 163 9.24 -11.04 7.91
C VAL A 163 8.59 -9.68 7.70
N LYS A 164 9.20 -8.64 8.27
CA LYS A 164 8.72 -7.28 8.22
C LYS A 164 9.74 -6.41 7.52
N THR A 165 9.28 -5.55 6.63
CA THR A 165 10.13 -4.54 5.99
C THR A 165 9.42 -3.19 5.96
N SER A 166 10.18 -2.12 6.19
CA SER A 166 9.65 -0.76 6.20
C SER A 166 9.99 -0.05 4.89
N LEU A 167 9.00 0.65 4.33
CA LEU A 167 9.07 1.33 3.04
C LEU A 167 8.74 2.81 3.17
N GLY A 168 9.42 3.63 2.38
CA GLY A 168 9.03 5.02 2.11
C GLY A 168 7.76 5.11 1.27
N ASP A 169 7.11 6.29 1.24
CA ASP A 169 5.99 6.49 0.34
C ASP A 169 6.48 6.53 -1.13
N GLY A 170 5.90 5.67 -1.96
CA GLY A 170 6.33 5.48 -3.35
C GLY A 170 7.60 4.64 -3.51
N GLU A 171 8.23 4.16 -2.44
CA GLU A 171 9.36 3.22 -2.52
C GLU A 171 8.84 1.85 -2.96
N PRO A 172 9.35 1.28 -4.08
CA PRO A 172 8.91 -0.03 -4.54
C PRO A 172 9.60 -1.15 -3.77
N ILE A 173 8.96 -2.33 -3.74
CA ILE A 173 9.51 -3.54 -3.14
C ILE A 173 9.54 -4.67 -4.18
N PRO A 174 10.54 -5.56 -4.18
CA PRO A 174 10.54 -6.74 -5.05
C PRO A 174 9.33 -7.65 -4.78
N THR A 175 8.76 -8.24 -5.84
CA THR A 175 7.71 -9.25 -5.72
C THR A 175 8.24 -10.52 -5.06
N ALA A 176 7.37 -11.28 -4.42
CA ALA A 176 7.66 -12.63 -3.91
C ALA A 176 6.85 -13.70 -4.67
N THR A 177 6.24 -13.34 -5.81
CA THR A 177 5.44 -14.27 -6.62
C THR A 177 6.27 -15.38 -7.28
N ASP A 178 7.56 -15.14 -7.47
CA ASP A 178 8.54 -16.11 -7.94
C ASP A 178 8.86 -17.17 -6.88
N LEU A 179 8.73 -16.84 -5.60
CA LEU A 179 8.95 -17.74 -4.46
C LEU A 179 7.66 -18.48 -4.06
N TRP A 180 6.57 -17.76 -3.97
CA TRP A 180 5.26 -18.31 -3.60
C TRP A 180 4.17 -17.75 -4.52
N PRO A 181 3.61 -18.55 -5.42
CA PRO A 181 2.51 -18.09 -6.30
C PRO A 181 1.28 -17.56 -5.55
N THR A 182 1.11 -17.92 -4.28
CA THR A 182 0.00 -17.43 -3.44
C THR A 182 0.10 -15.93 -3.16
N THR A 183 1.27 -15.32 -3.28
CA THR A 183 1.47 -13.89 -3.03
C THR A 183 0.94 -12.99 -4.15
N ASP A 184 0.68 -13.52 -5.36
CA ASP A 184 0.13 -12.74 -6.49
C ASP A 184 -1.08 -11.88 -6.05
N TRP A 185 -2.08 -12.50 -5.46
CA TRP A 185 -3.30 -11.78 -5.07
C TRP A 185 -3.11 -10.91 -3.84
N LEU A 186 -2.27 -11.35 -2.91
CA LEU A 186 -1.96 -10.60 -1.69
C LEU A 186 -1.15 -9.33 -1.99
N GLU A 187 -0.21 -9.38 -2.93
CA GLU A 187 0.53 -8.23 -3.41
C GLU A 187 -0.39 -7.25 -4.16
N ARG A 188 -1.32 -7.75 -4.98
CA ARG A 188 -2.33 -6.93 -5.64
C ARG A 188 -3.28 -6.28 -4.64
N GLU A 189 -3.66 -6.96 -3.54
CA GLU A 189 -4.43 -6.36 -2.46
C GLU A 189 -3.64 -5.23 -1.78
N ALA A 190 -2.37 -5.46 -1.43
CA ALA A 190 -1.51 -4.44 -0.83
C ALA A 190 -1.31 -3.24 -1.78
N PHE A 191 -1.14 -3.47 -3.07
CA PHE A 191 -1.12 -2.42 -4.08
C PHE A 191 -2.44 -1.65 -4.12
N ASP A 192 -3.56 -2.34 -4.16
CA ASP A 192 -4.88 -1.71 -4.28
C ASP A 192 -5.23 -0.87 -3.04
N MET A 193 -4.99 -1.42 -1.85
CA MET A 193 -5.39 -0.80 -0.57
C MET A 193 -4.40 0.23 -0.04
N PHE A 194 -3.11 0.11 -0.33
CA PHE A 194 -2.06 0.99 0.20
C PHE A 194 -1.27 1.73 -0.87
N GLY A 195 -1.29 1.29 -2.13
CA GLY A 195 -0.51 1.87 -3.22
C GLY A 195 0.96 1.42 -3.23
N ILE A 196 1.29 0.29 -2.62
CA ILE A 196 2.64 -0.27 -2.62
C ILE A 196 2.90 -0.95 -3.96
N VAL A 197 3.99 -0.57 -4.64
CA VAL A 197 4.36 -1.12 -5.94
C VAL A 197 5.30 -2.30 -5.76
N PHE A 198 4.91 -3.47 -6.28
CA PHE A 198 5.74 -4.69 -6.29
C PHE A 198 6.43 -4.82 -7.63
N THR A 199 7.76 -4.60 -7.65
CA THR A 199 8.57 -4.71 -8.88
C THR A 199 8.74 -6.17 -9.29
N GLY A 200 8.56 -6.43 -10.59
CA GLY A 200 8.64 -7.81 -11.12
C GLY A 200 7.34 -8.61 -11.00
N HIS A 201 6.29 -8.07 -10.38
CA HIS A 201 4.99 -8.73 -10.32
C HIS A 201 4.42 -8.94 -11.73
N PRO A 202 3.94 -10.14 -12.09
CA PRO A 202 3.53 -10.47 -13.46
C PRO A 202 2.29 -9.69 -13.94
N ASN A 203 1.41 -9.26 -13.04
CA ASN A 203 0.16 -8.59 -13.39
C ASN A 203 -0.34 -7.69 -12.24
N LEU A 204 0.43 -6.65 -11.89
CA LEU A 204 0.08 -5.75 -10.79
C LEU A 204 -1.05 -4.80 -11.22
N LYS A 205 -2.26 -5.11 -10.82
CA LYS A 205 -3.47 -4.30 -11.04
C LYS A 205 -4.42 -4.41 -9.85
N ARG A 206 -5.34 -3.48 -9.72
CA ARG A 206 -6.38 -3.51 -8.68
C ARG A 206 -7.16 -4.83 -8.68
N ILE A 207 -7.60 -5.28 -7.52
CA ILE A 207 -8.33 -6.53 -7.35
C ILE A 207 -9.62 -6.37 -6.55
N LEU A 208 -9.65 -5.47 -5.58
CA LEU A 208 -10.80 -5.23 -4.70
C LEU A 208 -11.60 -4.00 -5.10
N LEU A 209 -10.92 -2.93 -5.50
CA LEU A 209 -11.58 -1.71 -5.92
C LEU A 209 -11.89 -1.74 -7.41
N PRO A 210 -12.99 -1.08 -7.83
CA PRO A 210 -13.37 -0.99 -9.23
C PRO A 210 -12.38 -0.15 -10.04
N ASP A 211 -12.37 -0.36 -11.35
CA ASP A 211 -11.57 0.42 -12.27
C ASP A 211 -11.94 1.91 -12.19
N GLY A 212 -10.93 2.77 -12.19
CA GLY A 212 -11.11 4.22 -12.09
C GLY A 212 -11.23 4.77 -10.67
N TRP A 213 -11.26 3.92 -9.64
CA TRP A 213 -11.25 4.39 -8.25
C TRP A 213 -9.97 5.17 -7.92
N LYS A 214 -10.12 6.32 -7.25
CA LYS A 214 -8.99 7.18 -6.87
C LYS A 214 -8.57 6.94 -5.43
N GLY A 215 -7.26 6.78 -5.22
CA GLY A 215 -6.65 6.60 -3.89
C GLY A 215 -6.63 5.17 -3.37
N HIS A 216 -6.27 5.03 -2.08
CA HIS A 216 -5.99 3.76 -1.40
C HIS A 216 -6.64 3.77 -0.01
N PRO A 217 -7.78 3.07 0.18
CA PRO A 217 -8.64 3.26 1.35
C PRO A 217 -8.05 2.82 2.70
N LEU A 218 -7.06 1.93 2.73
CA LEU A 218 -6.45 1.49 4.00
C LEU A 218 -5.33 2.41 4.49
N ARG A 219 -4.94 3.41 3.71
CA ARG A 219 -4.06 4.48 4.20
C ARG A 219 -4.77 5.26 5.30
N LYS A 220 -4.07 5.57 6.40
CA LYS A 220 -4.63 6.33 7.53
C LYS A 220 -4.93 7.79 7.21
N ASP A 221 -4.28 8.33 6.19
CA ASP A 221 -4.48 9.67 5.65
C ASP A 221 -5.58 9.73 4.58
N TYR A 222 -6.11 8.58 4.13
CA TYR A 222 -7.24 8.53 3.22
C TYR A 222 -8.53 8.97 3.95
N PRO A 223 -9.19 10.04 3.51
CA PRO A 223 -10.35 10.61 4.20
C PRO A 223 -11.59 9.74 3.98
N ILE A 224 -12.11 9.14 5.04
CA ILE A 224 -13.31 8.28 4.99
C ILE A 224 -14.55 9.05 4.45
N LEU A 225 -14.65 10.34 4.73
CA LEU A 225 -15.77 11.19 4.30
C LEU A 225 -15.65 11.68 2.84
N LEU A 226 -14.47 11.56 2.25
CA LEU A 226 -14.17 11.99 0.88
C LEU A 226 -13.93 10.78 -0.04
N GLN A 227 -14.69 9.71 0.13
CA GLN A 227 -14.75 8.64 -0.86
C GLN A 227 -14.92 9.27 -2.24
N ASP A 228 -14.42 8.61 -3.31
CA ASP A 228 -14.55 9.14 -4.67
C ASP A 228 -16.03 9.34 -5.00
N LYS A 229 -16.55 10.51 -4.59
CA LYS A 229 -17.97 10.88 -4.74
C LYS A 229 -18.38 10.88 -6.22
N GLU A 230 -17.45 11.29 -7.08
CA GLU A 230 -17.68 11.32 -8.52
C GLU A 230 -17.87 9.89 -9.06
N TRP A 231 -16.99 8.99 -8.67
CA TRP A 231 -17.10 7.59 -9.08
C TRP A 231 -18.40 6.94 -8.54
N VAL A 232 -18.71 7.17 -7.27
CA VAL A 232 -19.94 6.65 -6.61
C VAL A 232 -21.20 7.17 -7.30
N GLN A 233 -21.24 8.46 -7.60
CA GLN A 233 -22.39 9.06 -8.27
C GLN A 233 -22.57 8.55 -9.70
N ILE A 234 -21.46 8.45 -10.46
CA ILE A 234 -21.51 8.03 -11.86
C ILE A 234 -21.85 6.54 -11.99
N ASN A 235 -21.27 5.69 -11.15
CA ASN A 235 -21.36 4.23 -11.33
C ASN A 235 -22.44 3.57 -10.48
N LEU A 236 -22.80 4.14 -9.33
CA LEU A 236 -23.80 3.57 -8.43
C LEU A 236 -25.11 4.40 -8.38
N GLY A 237 -25.14 5.58 -8.97
CA GLY A 237 -26.30 6.48 -8.93
C GLY A 237 -26.64 6.95 -7.52
N ILE A 238 -25.71 6.85 -6.57
CA ILE A 238 -25.92 7.28 -5.18
C ILE A 238 -25.46 8.72 -5.06
N GLU A 239 -26.41 9.64 -4.82
CA GLU A 239 -26.07 11.00 -4.48
C GLU A 239 -25.33 11.01 -3.14
N SER A 240 -24.10 11.57 -3.14
CA SER A 240 -23.36 11.73 -1.89
C SER A 240 -24.17 12.68 -0.99
N GLY A 241 -24.80 12.14 0.04
CA GLY A 241 -25.50 12.92 1.04
C GLY A 241 -24.60 14.04 1.59
N GLN A 242 -25.18 15.21 1.67
CA GLN A 242 -24.55 16.41 2.23
C GLN A 242 -24.17 16.21 3.70
#